data_7acd9e3717cf25841a616a71124af6e8
#
_entry.id   7acd9e3717cf25841a616a71124af6e8
#
_cell.length_a   1.000
_cell.length_b   1.000
_cell.length_c   1.000
_cell.angle_alpha   90.00
_cell.angle_beta   90.00
_cell.angle_gamma   90.00
#
_symmetry.space_group_name_H-M   'P 1'
#
loop_
_entity.id
_entity.type
_entity.pdbx_description
1 polymer ?
#
loop_
_entity_poly.entity_id
_entity_poly.type
_entity_poly.pdbx_seq_one_letter_code
_entity_poly.pdbx_strand_id
1 'polypeptide(L)'
;MIKKHTYKLVVADDHKMFLDGLLSIIAHESDYEIIYTASNGSDLKKYLDINVDDQIDLAILDINMPKMDGIALNQHIKKHHPAIKTLIVSMLATPDKIYELTQDGVNGYIPKNSRKEELLKAIETILNGSNYFSDSIKETYTKSVFEQKQSNEINLSKREKQILQLIAKEYTTQEIADKLFLSKYTIEGYRTSLISKLNVKNVVGLAKHAIKMGLVD
;
A
#
# COMPACT_ATOMS: atom_id res chain seq x y z
N MET A 1 -19.21 -24.57 32.46
CA MET A 1 -19.28 -24.24 31.02
C MET A 1 -18.36 -23.03 30.80
N ILE A 2 -17.26 -23.19 30.06
CA ILE A 2 -16.40 -22.09 29.65
C ILE A 2 -17.24 -21.29 28.65
N LYS A 3 -17.58 -20.03 28.94
CA LYS A 3 -18.22 -19.15 27.95
C LYS A 3 -17.27 -19.05 26.75
N LYS A 4 -17.69 -19.60 25.61
CA LYS A 4 -16.95 -19.45 24.35
C LYS A 4 -16.92 -17.96 24.03
N HIS A 5 -15.73 -17.39 23.86
CA HIS A 5 -15.58 -15.98 23.51
C HIS A 5 -16.09 -15.76 22.08
N THR A 6 -17.05 -14.86 21.92
CA THR A 6 -17.54 -14.45 20.58
C THR A 6 -16.78 -13.20 20.18
N TYR A 7 -16.04 -13.26 19.07
CA TYR A 7 -15.28 -12.14 18.54
C TYR A 7 -16.20 -11.13 17.87
N LYS A 8 -16.02 -9.86 18.20
CA LYS A 8 -16.79 -8.74 17.66
C LYS A 8 -16.10 -8.15 16.45
N LEU A 9 -16.79 -8.13 15.32
CA LEU A 9 -16.30 -7.65 14.05
C LEU A 9 -17.04 -6.37 13.63
N VAL A 10 -16.34 -5.46 12.96
CA VAL A 10 -16.92 -4.33 12.25
C VAL A 10 -16.52 -4.37 10.79
N VAL A 11 -17.38 -3.88 9.90
CA VAL A 11 -17.16 -3.95 8.45
C VAL A 11 -17.38 -2.58 7.82
N ALA A 12 -16.48 -2.16 6.92
CA ALA A 12 -16.68 -1.00 6.06
C ALA A 12 -16.51 -1.40 4.59
N ASP A 13 -17.57 -1.26 3.81
CA ASP A 13 -17.62 -1.54 2.38
C ASP A 13 -18.78 -0.77 1.74
N ASP A 14 -18.57 -0.14 0.59
CA ASP A 14 -19.63 0.59 -0.12
C ASP A 14 -20.44 -0.31 -1.08
N HIS A 15 -20.03 -1.56 -1.26
CA HIS A 15 -20.72 -2.55 -2.08
C HIS A 15 -21.74 -3.33 -1.25
N LYS A 16 -22.99 -2.89 -1.27
CA LYS A 16 -24.07 -3.48 -0.47
C LYS A 16 -24.21 -5.00 -0.65
N MET A 17 -24.14 -5.49 -1.90
CA MET A 17 -24.23 -6.93 -2.18
C MET A 17 -23.10 -7.74 -1.50
N PHE A 18 -21.88 -7.18 -1.45
CA PHE A 18 -20.77 -7.82 -0.76
C PHE A 18 -20.99 -7.84 0.75
N LEU A 19 -21.46 -6.71 1.32
CA LEU A 19 -21.82 -6.65 2.74
C LEU A 19 -22.88 -7.68 3.11
N ASP A 20 -23.98 -7.79 2.34
CA ASP A 20 -25.04 -8.75 2.57
C ASP A 20 -24.51 -10.20 2.51
N GLY A 21 -23.62 -10.50 1.56
CA GLY A 21 -22.94 -11.80 1.45
C GLY A 21 -22.04 -12.09 2.65
N LEU A 22 -21.25 -11.11 3.08
CA LEU A 22 -20.37 -11.24 4.24
C LEU A 22 -21.16 -11.46 5.53
N LEU A 23 -22.22 -10.68 5.75
CA LEU A 23 -23.14 -10.86 6.88
C LEU A 23 -23.74 -12.26 6.90
N SER A 24 -24.19 -12.76 5.75
CA SER A 24 -24.72 -14.12 5.62
C SER A 24 -23.66 -15.19 5.97
N ILE A 25 -22.42 -15.03 5.52
CA ILE A 25 -21.33 -15.97 5.83
C ILE A 25 -21.05 -16.00 7.32
N ILE A 26 -20.89 -14.84 7.95
CA ILE A 26 -20.53 -14.72 9.37
C ILE A 26 -21.69 -15.15 10.29
N ALA A 27 -22.94 -14.90 9.92
CA ALA A 27 -24.11 -15.33 10.70
C ALA A 27 -24.21 -16.86 10.89
N HIS A 28 -23.52 -17.65 10.06
CA HIS A 28 -23.46 -19.11 10.21
C HIS A 28 -22.31 -19.58 11.12
N GLU A 29 -21.47 -18.68 11.58
CA GLU A 29 -20.29 -18.99 12.43
C GLU A 29 -20.55 -18.51 13.85
N SER A 30 -20.64 -19.43 14.81
CA SER A 30 -20.99 -19.13 16.21
C SER A 30 -19.94 -18.33 16.99
N ASP A 31 -18.74 -18.20 16.41
CA ASP A 31 -17.59 -17.59 17.06
C ASP A 31 -17.41 -16.10 16.71
N TYR A 32 -18.21 -15.61 15.76
CA TYR A 32 -18.10 -14.25 15.25
C TYR A 32 -19.45 -13.51 15.29
N GLU A 33 -19.39 -12.23 15.58
CA GLU A 33 -20.54 -11.32 15.57
C GLU A 33 -20.16 -10.02 14.86
N ILE A 34 -20.90 -9.64 13.81
CA ILE A 34 -20.76 -8.30 13.21
C ILE A 34 -21.64 -7.34 13.98
N ILE A 35 -21.01 -6.45 14.76
CA ILE A 35 -21.70 -5.49 15.61
C ILE A 35 -21.98 -4.14 14.91
N TYR A 36 -21.26 -3.83 13.83
CA TYR A 36 -21.46 -2.61 13.06
C TYR A 36 -21.04 -2.76 11.61
N THR A 37 -21.77 -2.12 10.71
CA THR A 37 -21.42 -2.01 9.29
C THR A 37 -21.50 -0.56 8.82
N ALA A 38 -20.59 -0.14 7.95
CA ALA A 38 -20.56 1.19 7.35
C ALA A 38 -20.37 1.10 5.84
N SER A 39 -20.92 2.05 5.10
CA SER A 39 -20.73 2.18 3.65
C SER A 39 -19.54 3.07 3.25
N ASN A 40 -18.76 3.55 4.20
CA ASN A 40 -17.56 4.35 3.98
C ASN A 40 -16.69 4.41 5.24
N GLY A 41 -15.42 4.75 5.07
CA GLY A 41 -14.49 4.80 6.18
C GLY A 41 -14.78 5.88 7.22
N SER A 42 -15.36 7.03 6.81
CA SER A 42 -15.68 8.11 7.74
C SER A 42 -16.74 7.73 8.76
N ASP A 43 -17.74 6.94 8.35
CA ASP A 43 -18.80 6.51 9.25
C ASP A 43 -18.31 5.43 10.22
N LEU A 44 -17.47 4.48 9.75
CA LEU A 44 -16.83 3.52 10.67
C LEU A 44 -15.86 4.21 11.62
N LYS A 45 -15.05 5.16 11.15
CA LYS A 45 -14.18 5.97 12.00
C LYS A 45 -14.97 6.64 13.15
N LYS A 46 -16.09 7.31 12.82
CA LYS A 46 -16.96 7.95 13.85
C LYS A 46 -17.48 6.94 14.85
N TYR A 47 -17.92 5.76 14.38
CA TYR A 47 -18.38 4.70 15.26
C TYR A 47 -17.28 4.28 16.24
N LEU A 48 -16.07 4.02 15.77
CA LEU A 48 -14.95 3.62 16.60
C LEU A 48 -14.54 4.69 17.62
N ASP A 49 -14.53 5.97 17.20
CA ASP A 49 -14.13 7.07 18.07
C ASP A 49 -15.17 7.36 19.19
N ILE A 50 -16.45 6.98 18.98
CA ILE A 50 -17.53 7.18 19.97
C ILE A 50 -17.65 5.95 20.90
N ASN A 51 -17.51 4.75 20.35
CA ASN A 51 -17.78 3.50 21.06
C ASN A 51 -16.47 2.83 21.50
N VAL A 52 -15.63 3.58 22.21
CA VAL A 52 -14.30 3.11 22.67
C VAL A 52 -14.36 1.94 23.66
N ASP A 53 -15.50 1.78 24.34
CA ASP A 53 -15.74 0.68 25.29
C ASP A 53 -16.16 -0.63 24.59
N ASP A 54 -16.54 -0.58 23.32
CA ASP A 54 -16.83 -1.78 22.54
C ASP A 54 -15.53 -2.55 22.30
N GLN A 55 -15.50 -3.77 22.82
CA GLN A 55 -14.35 -4.68 22.57
C GLN A 55 -14.43 -5.19 21.14
N ILE A 56 -13.89 -4.42 20.20
CA ILE A 56 -13.83 -4.79 18.78
C ILE A 56 -12.51 -5.53 18.54
N ASP A 57 -12.62 -6.76 18.02
CA ASP A 57 -11.47 -7.62 17.78
C ASP A 57 -10.89 -7.44 16.37
N LEU A 58 -11.77 -7.22 15.35
CA LEU A 58 -11.36 -7.14 13.96
C LEU A 58 -12.22 -6.15 13.17
N ALA A 59 -11.56 -5.32 12.36
CA ALA A 59 -12.18 -4.49 11.33
C ALA A 59 -11.89 -5.08 9.93
N ILE A 60 -12.96 -5.38 9.17
CA ILE A 60 -12.88 -5.81 7.77
C ILE A 60 -13.15 -4.59 6.90
N LEU A 61 -12.23 -4.24 6.01
CA LEU A 61 -12.22 -2.98 5.30
C LEU A 61 -12.06 -3.17 3.79
N ASP A 62 -12.92 -2.54 2.99
CA ASP A 62 -12.60 -2.31 1.58
C ASP A 62 -11.64 -1.13 1.44
N ILE A 63 -10.80 -1.16 0.40
CA ILE A 63 -9.91 -0.04 0.06
C ILE A 63 -10.70 1.10 -0.56
N ASN A 64 -11.53 0.79 -1.57
CA ASN A 64 -12.16 1.82 -2.40
C ASN A 64 -13.54 2.19 -1.86
N MET A 65 -13.56 3.17 -0.98
CA MET A 65 -14.80 3.71 -0.40
C MET A 65 -14.86 5.22 -0.57
N PRO A 66 -16.08 5.81 -0.68
CA PRO A 66 -16.24 7.26 -0.70
C PRO A 66 -15.88 7.89 0.64
N LYS A 67 -15.64 9.21 0.65
CA LYS A 67 -15.31 10.08 1.81
C LYS A 67 -13.96 9.75 2.47
N MET A 68 -13.75 8.53 2.91
CA MET A 68 -12.52 8.02 3.52
C MET A 68 -12.30 6.59 3.04
N ASP A 69 -11.16 6.34 2.41
CA ASP A 69 -10.77 5.04 1.91
C ASP A 69 -10.26 4.10 3.02
N GLY A 70 -10.10 2.83 2.67
CA GLY A 70 -9.68 1.81 3.64
C GLY A 70 -8.24 1.96 4.10
N ILE A 71 -7.35 2.59 3.32
CA ILE A 71 -5.96 2.83 3.71
C ILE A 71 -5.93 3.88 4.82
N ALA A 72 -6.55 5.03 4.59
CA ALA A 72 -6.64 6.09 5.59
C ALA A 72 -7.37 5.63 6.87
N LEU A 73 -8.40 4.77 6.72
CA LEU A 73 -9.09 4.18 7.87
C LEU A 73 -8.20 3.21 8.63
N ASN A 74 -7.43 2.35 7.95
CA ASN A 74 -6.46 1.47 8.60
C ASN A 74 -5.42 2.26 9.38
N GLN A 75 -4.86 3.33 8.80
CA GLN A 75 -3.92 4.23 9.50
C GLN A 75 -4.54 4.83 10.76
N HIS A 76 -5.80 5.29 10.67
CA HIS A 76 -6.53 5.82 11.83
C HIS A 76 -6.69 4.74 12.91
N ILE A 77 -7.13 3.53 12.54
CA ILE A 77 -7.30 2.41 13.48
C ILE A 77 -5.99 2.07 14.16
N LYS A 78 -4.90 1.90 13.41
CA LYS A 78 -3.59 1.56 13.97
C LYS A 78 -3.05 2.62 14.93
N LYS A 79 -3.35 3.89 14.67
CA LYS A 79 -2.92 5.01 15.51
C LYS A 79 -3.76 5.19 16.77
N HIS A 80 -5.08 5.04 16.68
CA HIS A 80 -6.01 5.41 17.76
C HIS A 80 -6.65 4.21 18.46
N HIS A 81 -6.74 3.07 17.77
CA HIS A 81 -7.33 1.82 18.26
C HIS A 81 -6.41 0.62 18.00
N PRO A 82 -5.13 0.64 18.49
CA PRO A 82 -4.09 -0.34 18.10
C PRO A 82 -4.42 -1.80 18.48
N ALA A 83 -5.36 -2.01 19.40
CA ALA A 83 -5.84 -3.34 19.76
C ALA A 83 -6.69 -3.98 18.66
N ILE A 84 -7.37 -3.17 17.83
CA ILE A 84 -8.21 -3.64 16.74
C ILE A 84 -7.33 -4.17 15.61
N LYS A 85 -7.54 -5.42 15.24
CA LYS A 85 -6.90 -6.02 14.07
C LYS A 85 -7.61 -5.58 12.80
N THR A 86 -6.91 -5.60 11.67
CA THR A 86 -7.48 -5.16 10.40
C THR A 86 -7.26 -6.20 9.30
N LEU A 87 -8.33 -6.51 8.56
CA LEU A 87 -8.32 -7.34 7.36
C LEU A 87 -8.83 -6.51 6.18
N ILE A 88 -7.98 -6.33 5.18
CA ILE A 88 -8.40 -5.71 3.92
C ILE A 88 -9.04 -6.76 3.02
N VAL A 89 -10.20 -6.42 2.45
CA VAL A 89 -10.91 -7.24 1.47
C VAL A 89 -11.26 -6.36 0.28
N SER A 90 -10.54 -6.46 -0.84
CA SER A 90 -10.72 -5.55 -1.97
C SER A 90 -10.57 -6.22 -3.33
N MET A 91 -11.19 -5.64 -4.38
CA MET A 91 -11.02 -6.08 -5.76
C MET A 91 -9.67 -5.65 -6.35
N LEU A 92 -9.05 -4.61 -5.82
CA LEU A 92 -7.81 -4.02 -6.33
C LEU A 92 -6.64 -4.30 -5.39
N ALA A 93 -5.68 -5.05 -5.89
CA ALA A 93 -4.42 -5.33 -5.22
C ALA A 93 -3.26 -4.80 -6.07
N THR A 94 -3.05 -3.48 -6.07
CA THR A 94 -1.86 -2.92 -6.71
C THR A 94 -0.66 -3.05 -5.78
N PRO A 95 0.56 -3.28 -6.32
CA PRO A 95 1.77 -3.43 -5.52
C PRO A 95 1.99 -2.30 -4.52
N ASP A 96 1.78 -1.04 -4.95
CA ASP A 96 1.98 0.14 -4.10
C ASP A 96 1.03 0.16 -2.91
N LYS A 97 -0.26 -0.17 -3.11
CA LYS A 97 -1.26 -0.24 -2.04
C LYS A 97 -0.98 -1.38 -1.07
N ILE A 98 -0.53 -2.53 -1.57
CA ILE A 98 -0.14 -3.66 -0.71
C ILE A 98 1.07 -3.25 0.14
N TYR A 99 2.07 -2.61 -0.46
CA TYR A 99 3.24 -2.12 0.26
C TYR A 99 2.85 -1.11 1.34
N GLU A 100 2.05 -0.08 1.00
CA GLU A 100 1.57 0.94 1.93
C GLU A 100 0.85 0.30 3.13
N LEU A 101 -0.13 -0.57 2.88
CA LEU A 101 -0.89 -1.27 3.92
C LEU A 101 -0.02 -2.15 4.82
N THR A 102 1.00 -2.81 4.27
CA THR A 102 1.94 -3.61 5.08
C THR A 102 2.82 -2.75 5.98
N GLN A 103 3.25 -1.56 5.50
CA GLN A 103 3.98 -0.58 6.33
C GLN A 103 3.09 0.00 7.43
N ASP A 104 1.81 0.20 7.15
CA ASP A 104 0.80 0.69 8.10
C ASP A 104 0.29 -0.40 9.07
N GLY A 105 0.91 -1.57 9.08
CA GLY A 105 0.65 -2.62 10.06
C GLY A 105 -0.69 -3.33 9.89
N VAL A 106 -1.22 -3.44 8.66
CA VAL A 106 -2.39 -4.29 8.38
C VAL A 106 -2.12 -5.74 8.79
N ASN A 107 -3.13 -6.42 9.36
CA ASN A 107 -2.98 -7.80 9.79
C ASN A 107 -3.33 -8.82 8.69
N GLY A 108 -4.06 -8.41 7.68
CA GLY A 108 -4.33 -9.29 6.55
C GLY A 108 -4.86 -8.60 5.31
N TYR A 109 -4.75 -9.32 4.18
CA TYR A 109 -5.28 -8.86 2.91
C TYR A 109 -5.69 -10.06 2.05
N ILE A 110 -6.95 -10.06 1.61
CA ILE A 110 -7.51 -11.03 0.67
C ILE A 110 -8.30 -10.32 -0.45
N PRO A 111 -8.39 -10.91 -1.65
CA PRO A 111 -9.28 -10.41 -2.71
C PRO A 111 -10.76 -10.58 -2.35
N LYS A 112 -11.66 -9.69 -2.82
CA LYS A 112 -13.12 -9.83 -2.66
C LYS A 112 -13.72 -11.06 -3.35
N ASN A 113 -13.03 -11.63 -4.33
CA ASN A 113 -13.44 -12.85 -5.01
C ASN A 113 -12.89 -14.12 -4.36
N SER A 114 -12.29 -14.02 -3.17
CA SER A 114 -11.88 -15.17 -2.36
C SER A 114 -13.10 -16.03 -1.98
N ARG A 115 -12.85 -17.34 -1.82
CA ARG A 115 -13.87 -18.27 -1.37
C ARG A 115 -14.18 -18.04 0.14
N LYS A 116 -15.38 -18.46 0.57
CA LYS A 116 -15.78 -18.41 1.98
C LYS A 116 -14.72 -18.98 2.92
N GLU A 117 -14.17 -20.14 2.57
CA GLU A 117 -13.18 -20.85 3.39
C GLU A 117 -11.90 -20.02 3.60
N GLU A 118 -11.47 -19.30 2.57
CA GLU A 118 -10.29 -18.41 2.65
C GLU A 118 -10.56 -17.19 3.55
N LEU A 119 -11.75 -16.60 3.44
CA LEU A 119 -12.17 -15.50 4.32
C LEU A 119 -12.18 -15.93 5.78
N LEU A 120 -12.83 -17.05 6.10
CA LEU A 120 -12.90 -17.57 7.47
C LEU A 120 -11.51 -17.93 8.01
N LYS A 121 -10.67 -18.55 7.19
CA LYS A 121 -9.27 -18.84 7.54
C LYS A 121 -8.48 -17.56 7.83
N ALA A 122 -8.67 -16.52 7.04
CA ALA A 122 -8.02 -15.24 7.26
C ALA A 122 -8.45 -14.61 8.60
N ILE A 123 -9.75 -14.57 8.88
CA ILE A 123 -10.31 -14.08 10.14
C ILE A 123 -9.73 -14.85 11.33
N GLU A 124 -9.82 -16.18 11.31
CA GLU A 124 -9.30 -17.05 12.38
C GLU A 124 -7.80 -16.83 12.61
N THR A 125 -7.00 -16.82 11.54
CA THR A 125 -5.54 -16.65 11.63
C THR A 125 -5.19 -15.31 12.26
N ILE A 126 -5.89 -14.23 11.87
CA ILE A 126 -5.65 -12.87 12.39
C ILE A 126 -6.08 -12.80 13.86
N LEU A 127 -7.22 -13.34 14.23
CA LEU A 127 -7.70 -13.33 15.61
C LEU A 127 -6.77 -14.13 16.54
N ASN A 128 -6.15 -15.20 16.04
CA ASN A 128 -5.13 -15.98 16.75
C ASN A 128 -3.74 -15.28 16.81
N GLY A 129 -3.62 -14.02 16.34
CA GLY A 129 -2.42 -13.21 16.48
C GLY A 129 -1.40 -13.32 15.35
N SER A 130 -1.70 -14.05 14.27
CA SER A 130 -0.85 -14.16 13.09
C SER A 130 -1.37 -13.28 11.95
N ASN A 131 -0.50 -12.89 11.03
CA ASN A 131 -0.92 -12.15 9.84
C ASN A 131 -1.33 -13.13 8.73
N TYR A 132 -2.35 -12.73 7.93
CA TYR A 132 -2.83 -13.50 6.80
C TYR A 132 -2.85 -12.70 5.50
N PHE A 133 -2.10 -13.13 4.51
CA PHE A 133 -2.14 -12.58 3.15
C PHE A 133 -2.40 -13.74 2.19
N SER A 134 -3.38 -13.61 1.29
CA SER A 134 -3.62 -14.64 0.28
C SER A 134 -2.40 -14.82 -0.63
N ASP A 135 -2.29 -15.98 -1.26
CA ASP A 135 -1.12 -16.28 -2.09
C ASP A 135 -1.03 -15.33 -3.29
N SER A 136 -2.15 -14.91 -3.88
CA SER A 136 -2.18 -13.92 -4.95
C SER A 136 -1.66 -12.54 -4.50
N ILE A 137 -1.95 -12.14 -3.26
CA ILE A 137 -1.43 -10.90 -2.67
C ILE A 137 0.07 -11.01 -2.42
N LYS A 138 0.54 -12.14 -1.86
CA LYS A 138 1.98 -12.40 -1.67
C LYS A 138 2.75 -12.38 -2.98
N GLU A 139 2.23 -13.02 -4.03
CA GLU A 139 2.85 -13.01 -5.36
C GLU A 139 2.94 -11.60 -5.92
N THR A 140 1.86 -10.82 -5.84
CA THR A 140 1.84 -9.44 -6.32
C THR A 140 2.87 -8.58 -5.56
N TYR A 141 2.92 -8.73 -4.23
CA TYR A 141 3.91 -8.03 -3.39
C TYR A 141 5.34 -8.46 -3.73
N THR A 142 5.59 -9.76 -3.84
CA THR A 142 6.93 -10.30 -4.16
C THR A 142 7.41 -9.82 -5.51
N LYS A 143 6.57 -9.90 -6.55
CA LYS A 143 6.90 -9.37 -7.89
C LYS A 143 7.28 -7.90 -7.83
N SER A 144 6.52 -7.08 -7.11
CA SER A 144 6.79 -5.65 -6.98
C SER A 144 8.10 -5.36 -6.25
N VAL A 145 8.42 -6.11 -5.19
CA VAL A 145 9.68 -5.96 -4.46
C VAL A 145 10.87 -6.33 -5.36
N PHE A 146 10.72 -7.38 -6.19
CA PHE A 146 11.74 -7.74 -7.17
C PHE A 146 11.86 -6.70 -8.30
N GLU A 147 10.74 -6.19 -8.82
CA GLU A 147 10.72 -5.14 -9.84
C GLU A 147 11.24 -3.81 -9.29
N GLN A 148 10.92 -3.44 -8.06
CA GLN A 148 11.48 -2.27 -7.38
C GLN A 148 12.98 -2.45 -7.06
N LYS A 149 13.45 -3.65 -6.70
CA LYS A 149 14.89 -3.92 -6.59
C LYS A 149 15.58 -3.82 -7.93
N GLN A 150 14.99 -4.31 -9.02
CA GLN A 150 15.52 -4.15 -10.37
C GLN A 150 15.42 -2.69 -10.86
N SER A 151 14.36 -1.95 -10.51
CA SER A 151 14.21 -0.53 -10.86
C SER A 151 15.02 0.40 -9.94
N ASN A 152 15.30 0.01 -8.69
CA ASN A 152 16.26 0.72 -7.83
C ASN A 152 17.73 0.43 -8.20
N GLU A 153 18.02 -0.66 -8.92
CA GLU A 153 19.21 -0.76 -9.73
C GLU A 153 18.97 -0.13 -11.12
N ILE A 154 18.60 1.15 -11.17
CA ILE A 154 18.76 1.93 -12.39
C ILE A 154 20.25 1.94 -12.66
N ASN A 155 20.70 0.98 -13.46
CA ASN A 155 22.10 0.77 -13.78
C ASN A 155 22.56 1.90 -14.72
N LEU A 156 22.80 3.06 -14.12
CA LEU A 156 23.38 4.18 -14.83
C LEU A 156 24.82 3.83 -15.14
N SER A 157 25.20 3.92 -16.41
CA SER A 157 26.59 3.81 -16.82
C SER A 157 27.45 4.86 -16.09
N LYS A 158 28.74 4.64 -16.02
CA LYS A 158 29.66 5.65 -15.44
C LYS A 158 29.46 7.02 -16.06
N ARG A 159 29.19 7.07 -17.36
CA ARG A 159 28.97 8.30 -18.12
C ARG A 159 27.65 8.99 -17.76
N GLU A 160 26.58 8.23 -17.65
CA GLU A 160 25.27 8.75 -17.22
C GLU A 160 25.33 9.30 -15.79
N LYS A 161 26.03 8.64 -14.86
CA LYS A 161 26.25 9.16 -13.49
C LYS A 161 27.04 10.47 -13.49
N GLN A 162 28.11 10.59 -14.28
CA GLN A 162 28.87 11.82 -14.39
C GLN A 162 28.03 12.99 -14.91
N ILE A 163 27.21 12.76 -15.95
CA ILE A 163 26.33 13.78 -16.51
C ILE A 163 25.27 14.17 -15.48
N LEU A 164 24.66 13.20 -14.80
CA LEU A 164 23.64 13.42 -13.80
C LEU A 164 24.18 14.23 -12.60
N GLN A 165 25.42 13.96 -12.16
CA GLN A 165 26.09 14.76 -11.13
C GLN A 165 26.31 16.21 -11.55
N LEU A 166 26.74 16.44 -12.79
CA LEU A 166 26.97 17.79 -13.29
C LEU A 166 25.66 18.56 -13.47
N ILE A 167 24.58 17.89 -13.88
CA ILE A 167 23.22 18.47 -13.91
C ILE A 167 22.79 18.91 -12.51
N ALA A 168 22.99 18.08 -11.51
CA ALA A 168 22.63 18.41 -10.12
C ALA A 168 23.49 19.53 -9.53
N LYS A 169 24.69 19.72 -10.04
CA LYS A 169 25.57 20.87 -9.72
C LYS A 169 25.29 22.11 -10.59
N GLU A 170 24.13 22.13 -11.26
CA GLU A 170 23.61 23.26 -12.05
C GLU A 170 24.46 23.64 -13.28
N TYR A 171 25.34 22.74 -13.77
CA TYR A 171 26.07 22.99 -15.01
C TYR A 171 25.13 23.00 -16.22
N THR A 172 25.35 23.96 -17.09
CA THR A 172 24.64 24.06 -18.39
C THR A 172 25.07 22.93 -19.33
N THR A 173 24.27 22.67 -20.37
CA THR A 173 24.60 21.66 -21.40
C THR A 173 25.95 21.90 -22.04
N GLN A 174 26.33 23.17 -22.27
CA GLN A 174 27.60 23.55 -22.88
C GLN A 174 28.76 23.26 -21.91
N GLU A 175 28.67 23.67 -20.66
CA GLU A 175 29.71 23.44 -19.66
C GLU A 175 29.93 21.94 -19.39
N ILE A 176 28.84 21.12 -19.41
CA ILE A 176 28.94 19.68 -19.31
C ILE A 176 29.66 19.11 -20.53
N ALA A 177 29.34 19.59 -21.73
CA ALA A 177 29.97 19.15 -22.95
C ALA A 177 31.49 19.43 -22.92
N ASP A 178 31.88 20.65 -22.53
CA ASP A 178 33.27 21.08 -22.42
C ASP A 178 34.04 20.24 -21.36
N LYS A 179 33.47 20.06 -20.16
CA LYS A 179 34.07 19.25 -19.09
C LYS A 179 34.26 17.80 -19.45
N LEU A 180 33.37 17.25 -20.25
CA LEU A 180 33.36 15.83 -20.60
C LEU A 180 33.95 15.53 -21.98
N PHE A 181 34.43 16.55 -22.70
CA PHE A 181 34.97 16.48 -24.06
C PHE A 181 33.98 15.81 -25.03
N LEU A 182 32.71 16.27 -24.98
CA LEU A 182 31.61 15.80 -25.84
C LEU A 182 30.99 16.98 -26.60
N SER A 183 30.19 16.65 -27.62
CA SER A 183 29.36 17.66 -28.27
C SER A 183 28.14 18.03 -27.42
N LYS A 184 27.66 19.28 -27.56
CA LYS A 184 26.42 19.73 -26.95
C LYS A 184 25.24 18.79 -27.31
N TYR A 185 25.18 18.37 -28.56
CA TYR A 185 24.17 17.44 -29.07
C TYR A 185 24.21 16.10 -28.34
N THR A 186 25.41 15.58 -28.07
CA THR A 186 25.59 14.33 -27.31
C THR A 186 25.07 14.46 -25.88
N ILE A 187 25.31 15.59 -25.21
CA ILE A 187 24.81 15.82 -23.84
C ILE A 187 23.29 15.95 -23.84
N GLU A 188 22.67 16.61 -24.84
CA GLU A 188 21.21 16.65 -24.97
C GLU A 188 20.61 15.25 -25.17
N GLY A 189 21.24 14.40 -25.96
CA GLY A 189 20.87 12.99 -26.10
C GLY A 189 20.89 12.23 -24.77
N TYR A 190 21.95 12.40 -23.97
CA TYR A 190 22.02 11.81 -22.62
C TYR A 190 20.93 12.37 -21.70
N ARG A 191 20.64 13.65 -21.74
CA ARG A 191 19.56 14.27 -20.91
C ARG A 191 18.21 13.68 -21.24
N THR A 192 17.88 13.55 -22.54
CA THR A 192 16.62 12.94 -22.99
C THR A 192 16.54 11.47 -22.57
N SER A 193 17.63 10.70 -22.76
CA SER A 193 17.71 9.31 -22.34
C SER A 193 17.54 9.17 -20.82
N LEU A 194 18.21 10.02 -20.03
CA LEU A 194 18.09 10.02 -18.57
C LEU A 194 16.70 10.39 -18.08
N ILE A 195 16.02 11.36 -18.71
CA ILE A 195 14.63 11.71 -18.41
C ILE A 195 13.73 10.50 -18.59
N SER A 196 13.86 9.79 -19.70
CA SER A 196 13.10 8.56 -19.96
C SER A 196 13.47 7.45 -18.99
N LYS A 197 14.77 7.17 -18.81
CA LYS A 197 15.31 6.08 -17.98
C LYS A 197 14.98 6.23 -16.49
N LEU A 198 14.96 7.48 -15.99
CA LEU A 198 14.64 7.81 -14.59
C LEU A 198 13.16 8.13 -14.40
N ASN A 199 12.36 8.06 -15.47
CA ASN A 199 10.92 8.36 -15.47
C ASN A 199 10.59 9.73 -14.82
N VAL A 200 11.35 10.77 -15.15
CA VAL A 200 11.15 12.14 -14.65
C VAL A 200 10.63 13.05 -15.76
N LYS A 201 9.99 14.16 -15.40
CA LYS A 201 9.35 15.05 -16.37
C LYS A 201 10.31 16.03 -17.06
N ASN A 202 11.43 16.40 -16.40
CA ASN A 202 12.34 17.43 -16.85
C ASN A 202 13.69 17.37 -16.12
N VAL A 203 14.57 18.32 -16.44
CA VAL A 203 15.92 18.45 -15.85
C VAL A 203 15.90 18.67 -14.34
N VAL A 204 14.90 19.38 -13.81
CA VAL A 204 14.74 19.55 -12.35
C VAL A 204 14.47 18.18 -11.68
N GLY A 205 13.71 17.31 -12.34
CA GLY A 205 13.50 15.95 -11.91
C GLY A 205 14.81 15.14 -11.90
N LEU A 206 15.70 15.32 -12.89
CA LEU A 206 17.02 14.70 -12.91
C LEU A 206 17.88 15.14 -11.72
N ALA A 207 17.93 16.43 -11.42
CA ALA A 207 18.69 16.97 -10.30
C ALA A 207 18.20 16.41 -8.95
N LYS A 208 16.88 16.42 -8.72
CA LYS A 208 16.27 15.80 -7.51
C LYS A 208 16.61 14.32 -7.39
N HIS A 209 16.63 13.60 -8.51
CA HIS A 209 16.96 12.18 -8.51
C HIS A 209 18.44 11.92 -8.17
N ALA A 210 19.36 12.77 -8.67
CA ALA A 210 20.77 12.70 -8.34
C ALA A 210 21.04 12.88 -6.84
N ILE A 211 20.35 13.84 -6.20
CA ILE A 211 20.43 14.07 -4.74
C ILE A 211 19.90 12.82 -4.00
N LYS A 212 18.74 12.30 -4.40
CA LYS A 212 18.17 11.08 -3.79
C LYS A 212 19.09 9.86 -3.91
N MET A 213 19.88 9.77 -4.97
CA MET A 213 20.88 8.72 -5.17
C MET A 213 22.21 8.97 -4.43
N GLY A 214 22.35 10.08 -3.70
CA GLY A 214 23.59 10.46 -3.02
C GLY A 214 24.76 10.76 -3.98
N LEU A 215 24.48 11.16 -5.23
CA LEU A 215 25.49 11.52 -6.21
C LEU A 215 26.06 12.92 -5.99
N VAL A 216 25.37 13.77 -5.27
CA VAL A 216 25.75 15.12 -4.83
C VAL A 216 25.16 15.37 -3.46
N ASP A 217 25.86 16.16 -2.65
CA ASP A 217 25.44 16.61 -1.32
C ASP A 217 24.36 17.68 -1.43
#